data_6765ca64ec03bf1ea8aae6de04695f43
#
_entry.id   6765ca64ec03bf1ea8aae6de04695f43
#
_cell.length_a   1.000
_cell.length_b   1.000
_cell.length_c   1.000
_cell.angle_alpha   90.00
_cell.angle_beta   90.00
_cell.angle_gamma   90.00
#
_symmetry.space_group_name_H-M   'P 1'
#
loop_
_entity.id
_entity.type
_entity.pdbx_description
1 polymer ?
#
loop_
_entity_poly.entity_id
_entity_poly.type
_entity_poly.pdbx_seq_one_letter_code
_entity_poly.pdbx_strand_id
1 'polypeptide(L)'
;MDTPFKLPFSSDALQGRVAVVTGAAGGIGLAICEHLHAMGAAVVQVDVNACPAGSDADGRLNVRCDVSDSASVEEMANQVRTRFGRCDILVNNAAVSAAPVGREALPLELWDRIFRINLRGALLCAQAVFPLMRDQQGGSIINVSSISAQTPTRLGAYGTTKAALQALTRQMAVEWGPLGIRANSISPGMIRTPLSEPHYRNEGVLHKRIASIPARRIGRPADIGGAVAFLASDASSYVNGQDLVVDGGFVKASLTNLYAT
;
A
#
# COMPACT_ATOMS: atom_id res chain seq x y z
N MET A 1 5.76 -29.45 12.34
CA MET A 1 5.62 -28.80 13.67
C MET A 1 4.51 -27.77 13.52
N ASP A 2 3.39 -27.99 14.20
CA ASP A 2 2.26 -27.06 14.15
C ASP A 2 2.68 -25.76 14.86
N THR A 3 2.85 -24.70 14.09
CA THR A 3 3.00 -23.35 14.66
C THR A 3 1.72 -23.04 15.44
N PRO A 4 1.79 -22.63 16.71
CA PRO A 4 0.60 -22.34 17.48
C PRO A 4 -0.22 -21.26 16.78
N PHE A 5 -1.55 -21.49 16.67
CA PHE A 5 -2.47 -20.51 16.10
C PHE A 5 -2.44 -19.23 16.92
N LYS A 6 -2.04 -18.11 16.29
CA LYS A 6 -2.12 -16.78 16.89
C LYS A 6 -3.37 -16.07 16.39
N LEU A 7 -4.03 -15.34 17.28
CA LEU A 7 -5.11 -14.46 16.87
C LEU A 7 -4.58 -13.40 15.89
N PRO A 8 -5.23 -13.19 14.73
CA PRO A 8 -4.66 -12.40 13.63
C PRO A 8 -4.42 -10.92 13.94
N PHE A 9 -4.96 -10.42 15.04
CA PHE A 9 -4.81 -9.02 15.48
C PHE A 9 -4.30 -8.89 16.93
N SER A 10 -3.69 -9.94 17.48
CA SER A 10 -3.00 -9.81 18.75
C SER A 10 -1.77 -8.90 18.60
N SER A 11 -1.38 -8.24 19.70
CA SER A 11 -0.22 -7.33 19.71
C SER A 11 1.13 -8.02 19.41
N ASP A 12 1.14 -9.33 19.34
CA ASP A 12 2.31 -10.16 19.04
C ASP A 12 2.16 -10.96 17.71
N ALA A 13 1.09 -10.73 16.95
CA ALA A 13 0.80 -11.50 15.73
C ALA A 13 1.92 -11.38 14.67
N LEU A 14 2.65 -10.26 14.67
CA LEU A 14 3.79 -10.01 13.77
C LEU A 14 5.13 -9.93 14.54
N GLN A 15 5.17 -10.45 15.77
CA GLN A 15 6.39 -10.45 16.59
C GLN A 15 7.55 -11.14 15.86
N GLY A 16 8.70 -10.46 15.80
CA GLY A 16 9.90 -10.96 15.12
C GLY A 16 9.87 -10.83 13.58
N ARG A 17 8.83 -10.22 13.00
CA ARG A 17 8.74 -9.91 11.57
C ARG A 17 9.25 -8.50 11.29
N VAL A 18 9.79 -8.31 10.08
CA VAL A 18 10.29 -7.03 9.57
C VAL A 18 9.40 -6.58 8.41
N ALA A 19 8.83 -5.38 8.53
CA ALA A 19 7.97 -4.77 7.53
C ALA A 19 8.64 -3.54 6.91
N VAL A 20 8.73 -3.50 5.59
CA VAL A 20 9.18 -2.33 4.81
C VAL A 20 7.93 -1.65 4.24
N VAL A 21 7.73 -0.37 4.53
CA VAL A 21 6.58 0.42 4.07
C VAL A 21 7.07 1.64 3.31
N THR A 22 6.75 1.74 2.02
CA THR A 22 7.09 2.91 1.20
C THR A 22 6.01 3.98 1.23
N GLY A 23 6.40 5.26 1.11
CA GLY A 23 5.46 6.38 1.27
C GLY A 23 4.99 6.53 2.71
N ALA A 24 5.88 6.30 3.68
CA ALA A 24 5.59 6.18 5.10
C ALA A 24 5.52 7.52 5.86
N ALA A 25 5.91 8.64 5.24
CA ALA A 25 5.96 9.94 5.92
C ALA A 25 4.60 10.48 6.35
N GLY A 26 3.49 9.92 5.88
CA GLY A 26 2.16 10.37 6.27
C GLY A 26 1.00 9.58 5.67
N GLY A 27 -0.21 10.02 5.97
CA GLY A 27 -1.43 9.46 5.39
C GLY A 27 -1.60 7.97 5.62
N ILE A 28 -1.88 7.23 4.54
CA ILE A 28 -2.09 5.78 4.56
C ILE A 28 -0.82 5.05 5.00
N GLY A 29 0.35 5.44 4.48
CA GLY A 29 1.62 4.78 4.79
C GLY A 29 1.96 4.84 6.28
N LEU A 30 1.80 5.99 6.90
CA LEU A 30 2.01 6.14 8.35
C LEU A 30 1.06 5.26 9.16
N ALA A 31 -0.23 5.26 8.82
CA ALA A 31 -1.21 4.41 9.51
C ALA A 31 -0.91 2.91 9.35
N ILE A 32 -0.39 2.49 8.20
CA ILE A 32 0.08 1.12 7.98
C ILE A 32 1.24 0.82 8.93
N CYS A 33 2.24 1.69 9.01
CA CYS A 33 3.37 1.54 9.93
C CYS A 33 2.92 1.38 11.38
N GLU A 34 1.96 2.21 11.81
CA GLU A 34 1.40 2.16 13.18
C GLU A 34 0.71 0.82 13.46
N HIS A 35 -0.11 0.30 12.52
CA HIS A 35 -0.80 -0.97 12.70
C HIS A 35 0.16 -2.15 12.75
N LEU A 36 1.14 -2.21 11.81
CA LEU A 36 2.12 -3.29 11.79
C LEU A 36 3.01 -3.28 13.04
N HIS A 37 3.42 -2.09 13.48
CA HIS A 37 4.18 -1.93 14.72
C HIS A 37 3.38 -2.34 15.96
N ALA A 38 2.11 -1.94 16.05
CA ALA A 38 1.23 -2.33 17.16
C ALA A 38 0.99 -3.85 17.25
N MET A 39 1.22 -4.59 16.15
CA MET A 39 1.18 -6.05 16.10
C MET A 39 2.56 -6.70 16.32
N GLY A 40 3.57 -5.94 16.73
CA GLY A 40 4.90 -6.43 17.12
C GLY A 40 5.93 -6.51 15.98
N ALA A 41 5.63 -6.00 14.79
CA ALA A 41 6.62 -5.95 13.71
C ALA A 41 7.67 -4.86 13.95
N ALA A 42 8.92 -5.14 13.59
CA ALA A 42 9.90 -4.08 13.31
C ALA A 42 9.52 -3.41 11.98
N VAL A 43 9.51 -2.08 11.95
CA VAL A 43 9.00 -1.33 10.79
C VAL A 43 10.07 -0.42 10.20
N VAL A 44 10.37 -0.63 8.92
CA VAL A 44 11.22 0.24 8.10
C VAL A 44 10.32 1.23 7.37
N GLN A 45 10.36 2.48 7.80
CA GLN A 45 9.60 3.59 7.23
C GLN A 45 10.41 4.22 6.09
N VAL A 46 9.94 4.07 4.87
CA VAL A 46 10.65 4.48 3.64
C VAL A 46 9.91 5.62 2.97
N ASP A 47 10.57 6.77 2.78
CA ASP A 47 10.00 7.92 2.04
C ASP A 47 11.11 8.81 1.48
N VAL A 48 10.79 9.64 0.48
CA VAL A 48 11.67 10.71 -0.01
C VAL A 48 11.74 11.87 0.99
N ASN A 49 10.70 12.04 1.80
CA ASN A 49 10.61 13.02 2.88
C ASN A 49 11.02 12.40 4.21
N ALA A 50 11.27 13.24 5.20
CA ALA A 50 11.51 12.78 6.56
C ALA A 50 10.25 12.08 7.11
N CYS A 51 10.42 10.86 7.61
CA CYS A 51 9.37 10.16 8.34
C CYS A 51 9.27 10.68 9.79
N PRO A 52 8.09 10.58 10.42
CA PRO A 52 7.96 10.86 11.85
C PRO A 52 8.99 10.05 12.66
N ALA A 53 9.58 10.69 13.65
CA ALA A 53 10.62 10.08 14.46
C ALA A 53 10.09 8.79 15.12
N GLY A 54 10.72 7.66 14.78
CA GLY A 54 10.70 6.44 15.58
C GLY A 54 12.09 6.28 16.19
N SER A 55 12.21 5.75 17.39
CA SER A 55 13.51 5.42 17.94
C SER A 55 13.94 4.04 17.45
N ASP A 56 15.22 3.86 17.19
CA ASP A 56 15.80 2.53 16.94
C ASP A 56 15.50 1.54 18.09
N ALA A 57 15.33 2.07 19.30
CA ALA A 57 14.94 1.30 20.48
C ALA A 57 13.53 0.70 20.37
N ASP A 58 12.64 1.32 19.58
CA ASP A 58 11.26 0.87 19.40
C ASP A 58 11.10 -0.09 18.20
N GLY A 59 12.20 -0.54 17.56
CA GLY A 59 12.14 -1.41 16.39
C GLY A 59 11.71 -0.69 15.11
N ARG A 60 11.86 0.63 15.04
CA ARG A 60 11.59 1.44 13.84
C ARG A 60 12.90 1.91 13.19
N LEU A 61 12.95 1.86 11.87
CA LEU A 61 14.06 2.39 11.08
C LEU A 61 13.51 3.36 10.03
N ASN A 62 14.04 4.58 9.99
CA ASN A 62 13.69 5.56 8.96
C ASN A 62 14.73 5.55 7.85
N VAL A 63 14.28 5.31 6.62
CA VAL A 63 15.13 5.27 5.43
C VAL A 63 14.64 6.29 4.41
N ARG A 64 15.51 7.23 4.03
CA ARG A 64 15.22 8.12 2.91
C ARG A 64 15.47 7.38 1.61
N CYS A 65 14.43 7.25 0.76
CA CYS A 65 14.54 6.54 -0.52
C CYS A 65 13.58 7.12 -1.55
N ASP A 66 14.10 7.36 -2.75
CA ASP A 66 13.27 7.57 -3.95
C ASP A 66 13.05 6.20 -4.62
N VAL A 67 11.83 5.69 -4.54
CA VAL A 67 11.47 4.39 -5.11
C VAL A 67 11.60 4.35 -6.65
N SER A 68 11.70 5.49 -7.32
CA SER A 68 11.90 5.57 -8.77
C SER A 68 13.36 5.45 -9.20
N ASP A 69 14.29 5.54 -8.25
CA ASP A 69 15.73 5.38 -8.45
C ASP A 69 16.22 4.02 -7.95
N SER A 70 16.79 3.23 -8.87
CA SER A 70 17.23 1.86 -8.54
C SER A 70 18.38 1.83 -7.53
N ALA A 71 19.30 2.79 -7.58
CA ALA A 71 20.42 2.86 -6.62
C ALA A 71 19.92 3.19 -5.21
N SER A 72 18.95 4.12 -5.11
CA SER A 72 18.31 4.47 -3.84
C SER A 72 17.54 3.28 -3.23
N VAL A 73 16.86 2.49 -4.07
CA VAL A 73 16.13 1.28 -3.64
C VAL A 73 17.10 0.17 -3.20
N GLU A 74 18.21 -0.02 -3.91
CA GLU A 74 19.25 -0.99 -3.53
C GLU A 74 19.87 -0.63 -2.17
N GLU A 75 20.19 0.64 -1.96
CA GLU A 75 20.70 1.13 -0.66
C GLU A 75 19.70 0.89 0.47
N MET A 76 18.41 1.16 0.25
CA MET A 76 17.34 0.84 1.21
C MET A 76 17.35 -0.66 1.56
N ALA A 77 17.40 -1.54 0.56
CA ALA A 77 17.43 -2.99 0.79
C ALA A 77 18.71 -3.44 1.54
N ASN A 78 19.85 -2.80 1.28
CA ASN A 78 21.10 -3.05 2.00
C ASN A 78 21.00 -2.65 3.48
N GLN A 79 20.37 -1.52 3.79
CA GLN A 79 20.11 -1.11 5.18
C GLN A 79 19.18 -2.11 5.90
N VAL A 80 18.11 -2.58 5.23
CA VAL A 80 17.22 -3.63 5.77
C VAL A 80 18.01 -4.92 6.06
N ARG A 81 18.83 -5.36 5.09
CA ARG A 81 19.66 -6.56 5.23
C ARG A 81 20.64 -6.44 6.39
N THR A 82 21.36 -5.33 6.47
CA THR A 82 22.38 -5.09 7.50
C THR A 82 21.77 -5.01 8.89
N ARG A 83 20.61 -4.36 9.03
CA ARG A 83 20.00 -4.10 10.33
C ARG A 83 19.20 -5.29 10.86
N PHE A 84 18.51 -6.02 9.98
CA PHE A 84 17.54 -7.03 10.37
C PHE A 84 17.81 -8.43 9.81
N GLY A 85 18.58 -8.54 8.73
CA GLY A 85 18.88 -9.82 8.06
C GLY A 85 17.69 -10.47 7.37
N ARG A 86 16.48 -9.84 7.42
CA ARG A 86 15.23 -10.38 6.89
C ARG A 86 14.27 -9.29 6.42
N CYS A 87 13.32 -9.68 5.57
CA CYS A 87 12.16 -8.87 5.21
C CYS A 87 10.95 -9.79 5.07
N ASP A 88 9.96 -9.65 5.95
CA ASP A 88 8.76 -10.50 5.95
C ASP A 88 7.59 -9.86 5.22
N ILE A 89 7.53 -8.55 5.24
CA ILE A 89 6.42 -7.78 4.71
C ILE A 89 6.97 -6.62 3.89
N LEU A 90 6.51 -6.49 2.65
CA LEU A 90 6.72 -5.29 1.84
C LEU A 90 5.38 -4.64 1.53
N VAL A 91 5.22 -3.36 1.88
CA VAL A 91 4.06 -2.57 1.49
C VAL A 91 4.47 -1.49 0.50
N ASN A 92 4.15 -1.67 -0.76
CA ASN A 92 4.34 -0.69 -1.82
C ASN A 92 3.18 0.32 -1.79
N ASN A 93 3.33 1.38 -0.99
CA ASN A 93 2.33 2.43 -0.83
C ASN A 93 2.75 3.76 -1.49
N ALA A 94 4.04 4.01 -1.70
CA ALA A 94 4.53 5.23 -2.35
C ALA A 94 3.86 5.44 -3.72
N ALA A 95 3.26 6.60 -3.92
CA ALA A 95 2.59 6.94 -5.16
C ALA A 95 2.40 8.46 -5.32
N VAL A 96 2.27 8.89 -6.57
CA VAL A 96 1.90 10.24 -6.96
C VAL A 96 0.70 10.21 -7.91
N SER A 97 -0.05 11.30 -7.94
CA SER A 97 -1.14 11.53 -8.90
C SER A 97 -0.97 12.88 -9.58
N ALA A 98 -1.74 13.13 -10.64
CA ALA A 98 -1.84 14.46 -11.24
C ALA A 98 -3.06 15.21 -10.72
N ALA A 99 -3.06 16.53 -10.89
CA ALA A 99 -4.29 17.31 -10.86
C ALA A 99 -5.25 16.80 -11.96
N PRO A 100 -6.57 16.98 -11.80
CA PRO A 100 -7.52 16.60 -12.84
C PRO A 100 -7.19 17.27 -14.19
N VAL A 101 -6.92 16.43 -15.20
CA VAL A 101 -6.52 16.86 -16.54
C VAL A 101 -7.18 15.96 -17.59
N GLY A 102 -7.57 16.54 -18.74
CA GLY A 102 -8.02 15.77 -19.90
C GLY A 102 -6.90 14.97 -20.51
N ARG A 103 -7.23 13.86 -21.19
CA ARG A 103 -6.22 12.99 -21.81
C ARG A 103 -5.44 13.71 -22.91
N GLU A 104 -6.13 14.56 -23.66
CA GLU A 104 -5.59 15.36 -24.76
C GLU A 104 -4.55 16.40 -24.31
N ALA A 105 -4.58 16.80 -23.03
CA ALA A 105 -3.71 17.82 -22.45
C ALA A 105 -2.71 17.24 -21.42
N LEU A 106 -2.63 15.92 -21.27
CA LEU A 106 -1.74 15.28 -20.32
C LEU A 106 -0.29 15.28 -20.83
N PRO A 107 0.66 15.99 -20.19
CA PRO A 107 2.06 15.96 -20.58
C PRO A 107 2.65 14.54 -20.45
N LEU A 108 3.39 14.09 -21.47
CA LEU A 108 4.00 12.76 -21.47
C LEU A 108 5.03 12.60 -20.35
N GLU A 109 5.77 13.64 -20.01
CA GLU A 109 6.75 13.64 -18.90
C GLU A 109 6.06 13.39 -17.55
N LEU A 110 4.83 13.93 -17.37
CA LEU A 110 4.03 13.66 -16.18
C LEU A 110 3.50 12.23 -16.19
N TRP A 111 3.06 11.72 -17.34
CA TRP A 111 2.67 10.33 -17.55
C TRP A 111 3.82 9.40 -17.14
N ASP A 112 5.00 9.59 -17.70
CA ASP A 112 6.19 8.76 -17.45
C ASP A 112 6.63 8.83 -15.99
N ARG A 113 6.58 10.01 -15.38
CA ARG A 113 6.88 10.19 -13.95
C ARG A 113 5.93 9.37 -13.08
N ILE A 114 4.63 9.38 -13.37
CA ILE A 114 3.62 8.63 -12.60
C ILE A 114 3.87 7.12 -12.75
N PHE A 115 4.17 6.63 -13.95
CA PHE A 115 4.51 5.22 -14.19
C PHE A 115 5.79 4.81 -13.48
N ARG A 116 6.82 5.64 -13.54
CA ARG A 116 8.11 5.39 -12.91
C ARG A 116 7.98 5.24 -11.40
N ILE A 117 7.19 6.08 -10.74
CA ILE A 117 7.00 6.01 -9.29
C ILE A 117 6.02 4.89 -8.92
N ASN A 118 4.80 4.91 -9.48
CA ASN A 118 3.70 4.09 -8.98
C ASN A 118 3.78 2.62 -9.37
N LEU A 119 4.41 2.31 -10.50
CA LEU A 119 4.49 0.94 -11.03
C LEU A 119 5.92 0.41 -11.00
N ARG A 120 6.85 1.10 -11.69
CA ARG A 120 8.24 0.65 -11.73
C ARG A 120 8.88 0.68 -10.33
N GLY A 121 8.58 1.70 -9.51
CA GLY A 121 9.08 1.78 -8.14
C GLY A 121 8.63 0.62 -7.26
N ALA A 122 7.36 0.18 -7.38
CA ALA A 122 6.87 -0.98 -6.66
C ALA A 122 7.59 -2.28 -7.10
N LEU A 123 7.86 -2.44 -8.39
CA LEU A 123 8.64 -3.56 -8.91
C LEU A 123 10.08 -3.54 -8.39
N LEU A 124 10.75 -2.38 -8.44
CA LEU A 124 12.12 -2.23 -7.93
C LEU A 124 12.22 -2.59 -6.44
N CYS A 125 11.30 -2.08 -5.60
CA CYS A 125 11.28 -2.41 -4.18
C CYS A 125 11.07 -3.92 -3.96
N ALA A 126 10.13 -4.53 -4.70
CA ALA A 126 9.87 -5.95 -4.58
C ALA A 126 11.11 -6.79 -4.99
N GLN A 127 11.78 -6.45 -6.10
CA GLN A 127 13.00 -7.11 -6.55
C GLN A 127 14.15 -6.96 -5.55
N ALA A 128 14.29 -5.79 -4.93
CA ALA A 128 15.37 -5.53 -3.98
C ALA A 128 15.26 -6.32 -2.67
N VAL A 129 14.02 -6.56 -2.19
CA VAL A 129 13.78 -7.38 -0.97
C VAL A 129 13.55 -8.86 -1.28
N PHE A 130 13.32 -9.23 -2.55
CA PHE A 130 13.06 -10.60 -2.97
C PHE A 130 14.11 -11.61 -2.48
N PRO A 131 15.45 -11.35 -2.55
CA PRO A 131 16.44 -12.29 -2.05
C PRO A 131 16.22 -12.64 -0.57
N LEU A 132 15.88 -11.65 0.28
CA LEU A 132 15.61 -11.88 1.69
C LEU A 132 14.38 -12.78 1.88
N MET A 133 13.28 -12.50 1.15
CA MET A 133 12.05 -13.29 1.20
C MET A 133 12.26 -14.72 0.68
N ARG A 134 13.00 -14.87 -0.42
CA ARG A 134 13.33 -16.18 -1.00
C ARG A 134 14.16 -17.04 -0.04
N ASP A 135 15.21 -16.47 0.54
CA ASP A 135 16.14 -17.20 1.39
C ASP A 135 15.50 -17.65 2.72
N GLN A 136 14.51 -16.90 3.21
CA GLN A 136 13.69 -17.29 4.37
C GLN A 136 12.46 -18.14 4.00
N GLN A 137 12.22 -18.39 2.70
CA GLN A 137 11.11 -19.18 2.16
C GLN A 137 9.73 -18.65 2.58
N GLY A 138 9.57 -17.35 2.55
CA GLY A 138 8.29 -16.71 2.93
C GLY A 138 8.30 -15.21 2.87
N GLY A 139 7.12 -14.64 2.67
CA GLY A 139 6.92 -13.19 2.66
C GLY A 139 5.51 -12.79 2.26
N SER A 140 5.15 -11.56 2.56
CA SER A 140 3.89 -10.95 2.12
C SER A 140 4.15 -9.60 1.45
N ILE A 141 3.83 -9.51 0.16
CA ILE A 141 3.90 -8.26 -0.61
C ILE A 141 2.49 -7.70 -0.72
N ILE A 142 2.29 -6.45 -0.28
CA ILE A 142 1.03 -5.76 -0.36
C ILE A 142 1.20 -4.50 -1.21
N ASN A 143 0.56 -4.47 -2.37
CA ASN A 143 0.61 -3.35 -3.29
C ASN A 143 -0.62 -2.45 -3.08
N VAL A 144 -0.42 -1.19 -2.66
CA VAL A 144 -1.51 -0.24 -2.48
C VAL A 144 -1.94 0.30 -3.85
N SER A 145 -3.01 -0.29 -4.38
CA SER A 145 -3.69 0.11 -5.61
C SER A 145 -4.65 1.29 -5.36
N SER A 146 -5.83 1.26 -5.94
CA SER A 146 -6.90 2.25 -5.76
C SER A 146 -8.17 1.76 -6.45
N ILE A 147 -9.33 2.22 -6.00
CA ILE A 147 -10.58 2.09 -6.77
C ILE A 147 -10.46 2.73 -8.17
N SER A 148 -9.51 3.66 -8.37
CA SER A 148 -9.22 4.25 -9.68
C SER A 148 -8.69 3.25 -10.72
N ALA A 149 -8.28 2.06 -10.28
CA ALA A 149 -7.94 0.95 -11.18
C ALA A 149 -9.19 0.37 -11.88
N GLN A 150 -10.35 0.46 -11.25
CA GLN A 150 -11.62 -0.09 -11.72
C GLN A 150 -12.60 1.01 -12.17
N THR A 151 -12.56 2.17 -11.51
CA THR A 151 -13.46 3.30 -11.78
C THR A 151 -12.66 4.45 -12.38
N PRO A 152 -12.94 4.88 -13.63
CA PRO A 152 -12.17 5.93 -14.29
C PRO A 152 -12.17 7.24 -13.50
N THR A 153 -11.00 7.86 -13.44
CA THR A 153 -10.78 9.17 -12.82
C THR A 153 -10.00 10.09 -13.78
N ARG A 154 -10.02 11.39 -13.52
CA ARG A 154 -9.27 12.39 -14.32
C ARG A 154 -7.89 12.70 -13.73
N LEU A 155 -7.27 11.76 -13.03
CA LEU A 155 -5.99 11.93 -12.32
C LEU A 155 -4.77 11.51 -13.17
N GLY A 156 -4.76 11.88 -14.44
CA GLY A 156 -3.66 11.57 -15.36
C GLY A 156 -3.49 10.06 -15.58
N ALA A 157 -2.26 9.57 -15.42
CA ALA A 157 -1.91 8.15 -15.55
C ALA A 157 -2.23 7.32 -14.28
N TYR A 158 -2.69 7.95 -13.20
CA TYR A 158 -2.81 7.30 -11.89
C TYR A 158 -3.64 6.01 -11.94
N GLY A 159 -4.87 6.06 -12.44
CA GLY A 159 -5.73 4.87 -12.54
C GLY A 159 -5.10 3.77 -13.39
N THR A 160 -4.44 4.14 -14.49
CA THR A 160 -3.74 3.21 -15.38
C THR A 160 -2.60 2.50 -14.64
N THR A 161 -1.78 3.25 -13.87
CA THR A 161 -0.70 2.64 -13.08
C THR A 161 -1.23 1.74 -11.98
N LYS A 162 -2.37 2.07 -11.37
CA LYS A 162 -2.98 1.26 -10.30
C LYS A 162 -3.60 -0.03 -10.85
N ALA A 163 -4.17 0.00 -12.06
CA ALA A 163 -4.61 -1.21 -12.77
C ALA A 163 -3.43 -2.11 -13.17
N ALA A 164 -2.36 -1.51 -13.70
CA ALA A 164 -1.13 -2.24 -14.01
C ALA A 164 -0.48 -2.85 -12.76
N LEU A 165 -0.54 -2.17 -11.62
CA LEU A 165 -0.03 -2.68 -10.34
C LEU A 165 -0.81 -3.91 -9.84
N GLN A 166 -2.14 -3.96 -10.06
CA GLN A 166 -2.93 -5.17 -9.79
C GLN A 166 -2.52 -6.33 -10.71
N ALA A 167 -2.24 -6.07 -11.98
CA ALA A 167 -1.73 -7.09 -12.89
C ALA A 167 -0.36 -7.62 -12.45
N LEU A 168 0.58 -6.72 -12.09
CA LEU A 168 1.89 -7.06 -11.53
C LEU A 168 1.77 -7.90 -10.25
N THR A 169 0.82 -7.55 -9.37
CA THR A 169 0.54 -8.32 -8.15
C THR A 169 0.19 -9.77 -8.44
N ARG A 170 -0.69 -10.01 -9.43
CA ARG A 170 -1.05 -11.37 -9.85
C ARG A 170 0.13 -12.15 -10.42
N GLN A 171 1.01 -11.50 -11.19
CA GLN A 171 2.24 -12.14 -11.69
C GLN A 171 3.16 -12.53 -10.53
N MET A 172 3.44 -11.62 -9.60
CA MET A 172 4.25 -11.92 -8.41
C MET A 172 3.65 -13.09 -7.60
N ALA A 173 2.33 -13.12 -7.44
CA ALA A 173 1.64 -14.17 -6.69
C ALA A 173 1.86 -15.57 -7.32
N VAL A 174 1.86 -15.66 -8.64
CA VAL A 174 2.05 -16.91 -9.37
C VAL A 174 3.53 -17.31 -9.41
N GLU A 175 4.41 -16.36 -9.74
CA GLU A 175 5.84 -16.63 -9.93
C GLU A 175 6.56 -16.92 -8.61
N TRP A 176 6.19 -16.22 -7.53
CA TRP A 176 6.88 -16.32 -6.23
C TRP A 176 6.13 -17.18 -5.20
N GLY A 177 4.87 -17.55 -5.51
CA GLY A 177 4.07 -18.43 -4.66
C GLY A 177 4.76 -19.75 -4.29
N PRO A 178 5.43 -20.46 -5.23
CA PRO A 178 6.20 -21.67 -4.92
C PRO A 178 7.34 -21.47 -3.91
N LEU A 179 7.76 -20.22 -3.69
CA LEU A 179 8.80 -19.84 -2.72
C LEU A 179 8.20 -19.39 -1.37
N GLY A 180 6.90 -19.60 -1.15
CA GLY A 180 6.21 -19.18 0.07
C GLY A 180 5.89 -17.67 0.14
N ILE A 181 6.09 -16.92 -0.96
CA ILE A 181 5.85 -15.48 -1.01
C ILE A 181 4.46 -15.23 -1.57
N ARG A 182 3.60 -14.55 -0.78
CA ARG A 182 2.28 -14.11 -1.21
C ARG A 182 2.36 -12.66 -1.74
N ALA A 183 1.59 -12.36 -2.74
CA ALA A 183 1.43 -10.99 -3.24
C ALA A 183 -0.05 -10.67 -3.42
N ASN A 184 -0.53 -9.60 -2.77
CA ASN A 184 -1.90 -9.12 -2.89
C ASN A 184 -1.92 -7.61 -3.10
N SER A 185 -3.02 -7.09 -3.62
CA SER A 185 -3.26 -5.65 -3.67
C SER A 185 -4.40 -5.25 -2.76
N ILE A 186 -4.38 -3.98 -2.37
CA ILE A 186 -5.47 -3.34 -1.66
C ILE A 186 -5.87 -2.09 -2.44
N SER A 187 -7.18 -1.90 -2.63
CA SER A 187 -7.74 -0.77 -3.38
C SER A 187 -8.51 0.16 -2.45
N PRO A 188 -7.85 1.18 -1.88
CA PRO A 188 -8.53 2.21 -1.09
C PRO A 188 -9.56 2.97 -1.91
N GLY A 189 -10.69 3.30 -1.27
CA GLY A 189 -11.67 4.23 -1.77
C GLY A 189 -11.31 5.70 -1.46
N MET A 190 -12.31 6.50 -1.12
CA MET A 190 -12.12 7.88 -0.69
C MET A 190 -11.62 7.91 0.75
N ILE A 191 -10.32 8.08 0.94
CA ILE A 191 -9.66 8.13 2.24
C ILE A 191 -9.22 9.56 2.54
N ARG A 192 -9.52 10.04 3.75
CA ARG A 192 -9.11 11.38 4.20
C ARG A 192 -7.65 11.35 4.64
N THR A 193 -6.80 12.02 3.88
CA THR A 193 -5.36 12.14 4.13
C THR A 193 -4.93 13.59 3.93
N PRO A 194 -3.75 14.02 4.40
CA PRO A 194 -3.23 15.34 4.09
C PRO A 194 -3.25 15.65 2.58
N LEU A 195 -2.94 14.67 1.73
CA LEU A 195 -2.96 14.83 0.27
C LEU A 195 -4.37 15.06 -0.29
N SER A 196 -5.39 14.39 0.26
CA SER A 196 -6.78 14.48 -0.21
C SER A 196 -7.60 15.56 0.49
N GLU A 197 -7.09 16.15 1.58
CA GLU A 197 -7.79 17.15 2.38
C GLU A 197 -8.34 18.35 1.57
N PRO A 198 -7.61 18.89 0.55
CA PRO A 198 -8.15 19.96 -0.28
C PRO A 198 -9.47 19.60 -0.98
N HIS A 199 -9.69 18.31 -1.28
CA HIS A 199 -10.94 17.85 -1.92
C HIS A 199 -12.14 17.80 -0.97
N TYR A 200 -11.92 17.94 0.32
CA TYR A 200 -12.99 17.89 1.36
C TYR A 200 -13.33 19.24 1.97
N ARG A 201 -12.65 20.32 1.56
CA ARG A 201 -12.91 21.69 2.05
C ARG A 201 -14.25 22.24 1.60
N ASN A 202 -14.75 21.80 0.44
CA ASN A 202 -16.07 22.19 -0.05
C ASN A 202 -17.12 21.23 0.55
N GLU A 203 -17.95 21.76 1.45
CA GLU A 203 -18.98 20.99 2.16
C GLU A 203 -19.98 20.32 1.23
N GLY A 204 -20.40 20.99 0.16
CA GLY A 204 -21.32 20.42 -0.83
C GLY A 204 -20.72 19.22 -1.55
N VAL A 205 -19.42 19.26 -1.87
CA VAL A 205 -18.69 18.12 -2.45
C VAL A 205 -18.54 17.00 -1.43
N LEU A 206 -18.22 17.36 -0.18
CA LEU A 206 -18.09 16.38 0.92
C LEU A 206 -19.40 15.63 1.15
N HIS A 207 -20.53 16.34 1.27
CA HIS A 207 -21.86 15.74 1.44
C HIS A 207 -22.22 14.79 0.29
N LYS A 208 -22.00 15.20 -0.97
CA LYS A 208 -22.24 14.36 -2.14
C LYS A 208 -21.41 13.07 -2.11
N ARG A 209 -20.13 13.17 -1.73
CA ARG A 209 -19.24 12.01 -1.60
C ARG A 209 -19.71 11.06 -0.49
N ILE A 210 -20.03 11.59 0.70
CA ILE A 210 -20.57 10.80 1.82
C ILE A 210 -21.87 10.10 1.40
N ALA A 211 -22.78 10.82 0.73
CA ALA A 211 -24.03 10.26 0.26
C ALA A 211 -23.83 9.11 -0.75
N SER A 212 -22.78 9.19 -1.57
CA SER A 212 -22.47 8.14 -2.57
C SER A 212 -21.82 6.88 -1.99
N ILE A 213 -21.33 6.94 -0.75
CA ILE A 213 -20.67 5.81 -0.08
C ILE A 213 -21.72 5.08 0.80
N PRO A 214 -22.00 3.77 0.60
CA PRO A 214 -22.93 3.03 1.45
C PRO A 214 -22.61 3.10 2.95
N ALA A 215 -21.34 3.06 3.33
CA ALA A 215 -20.90 3.23 4.72
C ALA A 215 -21.12 4.65 5.29
N ARG A 216 -21.62 5.61 4.48
CA ARG A 216 -22.01 6.97 4.88
C ARG A 216 -20.89 7.76 5.58
N ARG A 217 -19.65 7.50 5.24
CA ARG A 217 -18.48 8.24 5.71
C ARG A 217 -17.33 8.18 4.72
N ILE A 218 -16.45 9.16 4.79
CA ILE A 218 -15.12 9.07 4.17
C ILE A 218 -14.27 8.10 5.00
N GLY A 219 -13.47 7.27 4.34
CA GLY A 219 -12.54 6.35 5.01
C GLY A 219 -11.41 7.10 5.73
N ARG A 220 -10.83 6.46 6.72
CA ARG A 220 -9.64 6.92 7.45
C ARG A 220 -8.43 6.09 7.06
N PRO A 221 -7.19 6.61 7.18
CA PRO A 221 -5.99 5.83 6.98
C PRO A 221 -5.95 4.51 7.77
N ALA A 222 -6.50 4.51 8.99
CA ALA A 222 -6.61 3.32 9.83
C ALA A 222 -7.50 2.20 9.22
N ASP A 223 -8.51 2.54 8.42
CA ASP A 223 -9.32 1.53 7.71
C ASP A 223 -8.46 0.72 6.72
N ILE A 224 -7.43 1.36 6.14
CA ILE A 224 -6.49 0.71 5.25
C ILE A 224 -5.41 -0.03 6.06
N GLY A 225 -4.92 0.58 7.15
CA GLY A 225 -3.95 -0.03 8.06
C GLY A 225 -4.41 -1.40 8.56
N GLY A 226 -5.66 -1.52 9.02
CA GLY A 226 -6.23 -2.78 9.48
C GLY A 226 -6.33 -3.85 8.37
N ALA A 227 -6.70 -3.46 7.14
CA ALA A 227 -6.76 -4.38 6.01
C ALA A 227 -5.37 -4.85 5.56
N VAL A 228 -4.37 -3.95 5.57
CA VAL A 228 -2.97 -4.32 5.32
C VAL A 228 -2.45 -5.25 6.41
N ALA A 229 -2.77 -5.00 7.67
CA ALA A 229 -2.39 -5.85 8.78
C ALA A 229 -2.93 -7.30 8.64
N PHE A 230 -4.17 -7.46 8.14
CA PHE A 230 -4.73 -8.77 7.78
C PHE A 230 -3.87 -9.44 6.68
N LEU A 231 -3.60 -8.74 5.57
CA LEU A 231 -2.82 -9.30 4.47
C LEU A 231 -1.35 -9.59 4.85
N ALA A 232 -0.82 -8.89 5.84
CA ALA A 232 0.53 -9.10 6.37
C ALA A 232 0.63 -10.30 7.31
N SER A 233 -0.47 -10.72 7.92
CA SER A 233 -0.53 -11.79 8.93
C SER A 233 -0.78 -13.17 8.33
N ASP A 234 -0.62 -14.20 9.17
CA ASP A 234 -0.91 -15.59 8.81
C ASP A 234 -2.40 -15.87 8.62
N ALA A 235 -3.29 -14.96 9.09
CA ALA A 235 -4.73 -15.04 8.83
C ALA A 235 -5.05 -15.00 7.32
N SER A 236 -4.16 -14.45 6.51
CA SER A 236 -4.25 -14.42 5.05
C SER A 236 -3.35 -15.43 4.33
N SER A 237 -2.92 -16.49 5.03
CA SER A 237 -1.95 -17.48 4.51
C SER A 237 -2.36 -18.15 3.18
N TYR A 238 -3.67 -18.23 2.90
CA TYR A 238 -4.21 -18.78 1.65
C TYR A 238 -4.78 -17.70 0.70
N VAL A 239 -4.55 -16.41 1.03
CA VAL A 239 -4.93 -15.27 0.17
C VAL A 239 -3.72 -14.87 -0.66
N ASN A 240 -3.77 -15.12 -1.97
CA ASN A 240 -2.69 -14.82 -2.90
C ASN A 240 -3.25 -14.36 -4.25
N GLY A 241 -2.68 -13.32 -4.86
CA GLY A 241 -3.09 -12.75 -6.14
C GLY A 241 -4.40 -11.95 -6.10
N GLN A 242 -4.92 -11.58 -4.92
CA GLN A 242 -6.20 -10.92 -4.76
C GLN A 242 -6.08 -9.39 -4.69
N ASP A 243 -7.16 -8.71 -5.05
CA ASP A 243 -7.34 -7.27 -4.81
C ASP A 243 -8.46 -7.06 -3.78
N LEU A 244 -8.10 -6.53 -2.62
CA LEU A 244 -9.05 -6.23 -1.54
C LEU A 244 -9.49 -4.78 -1.64
N VAL A 245 -10.73 -4.55 -2.09
CA VAL A 245 -11.33 -3.22 -2.16
C VAL A 245 -11.80 -2.77 -0.77
N VAL A 246 -11.31 -1.60 -0.32
CA VAL A 246 -11.64 -1.00 0.98
C VAL A 246 -12.16 0.42 0.76
N ASP A 247 -13.43 0.54 0.43
CA ASP A 247 -14.05 1.76 -0.09
C ASP A 247 -15.42 2.10 0.53
N GLY A 248 -15.82 1.37 1.57
CA GLY A 248 -17.14 1.53 2.19
C GLY A 248 -18.32 1.12 1.27
N GLY A 249 -18.06 0.32 0.24
CA GLY A 249 -19.05 -0.16 -0.72
C GLY A 249 -19.24 0.74 -1.95
N PHE A 250 -18.44 1.80 -2.10
CA PHE A 250 -18.61 2.81 -3.15
C PHE A 250 -18.66 2.21 -4.56
N VAL A 251 -17.69 1.38 -4.95
CA VAL A 251 -17.62 0.80 -6.30
C VAL A 251 -18.81 -0.13 -6.59
N LYS A 252 -19.39 -0.75 -5.56
CA LYS A 252 -20.54 -1.66 -5.71
C LYS A 252 -21.89 -0.95 -5.74
N ALA A 253 -21.95 0.33 -5.32
CA ALA A 253 -23.19 1.07 -5.17
C ALA A 253 -23.63 1.84 -6.43
N SER A 254 -22.93 1.71 -7.55
CA SER A 254 -23.15 2.54 -8.75
C SER A 254 -24.60 2.50 -9.26
N LEU A 255 -25.24 1.34 -9.30
CA LEU A 255 -26.64 1.22 -9.72
C LEU A 255 -27.61 1.70 -8.64
N THR A 256 -27.34 1.38 -7.37
CA THR A 256 -28.22 1.78 -6.26
C THR A 256 -28.30 3.31 -6.13
N ASN A 257 -27.20 4.01 -6.38
CA ASN A 257 -27.15 5.46 -6.33
C ASN A 257 -27.98 6.15 -7.43
N LEU A 258 -28.39 5.43 -8.49
CA LEU A 258 -29.30 5.95 -9.52
C LEU A 258 -30.77 6.00 -9.04
N TYR A 259 -31.12 5.21 -8.04
CA TYR A 259 -32.48 5.10 -7.50
C TYR A 259 -32.64 5.77 -6.14
N ALA A 260 -31.56 6.34 -5.58
CA ALA A 260 -31.63 7.12 -4.34
C ALA A 260 -32.24 8.49 -4.66
N THR A 261 -33.49 8.70 -4.26
CA THR A 261 -34.22 9.99 -4.30
C THR A 261 -33.80 10.85 -3.11
#